data_a70762a438df53b1dfd22e1f57bc742f
#
_entry.id   a70762a438df53b1dfd22e1f57bc742f
#
_cell.length_a   1.000
_cell.length_b   1.000
_cell.length_c   1.000
_cell.angle_alpha   90.00
_cell.angle_beta   90.00
_cell.angle_gamma   90.00
#
_symmetry.space_group_name_H-M   'P 1'
#
loop_
_entity.id
_entity.type
_entity.pdbx_description
1 polymer ?
#
loop_
_entity_poly.entity_id
_entity_poly.type
_entity_poly.pdbx_seq_one_letter_code
_entity_poly.pdbx_strand_id
1 'polypeptide(L)'
;MKVTVDYLGYIKGVLGVKQPENIELKDPSLVRDLLVVLAEKHGVPFKKAIYEPDSADLKSTYIMAVNGLLLNQLNELDTKLKEGDHIILMPIVSGG
;
A
#
# COMPACT_ATOMS: atom_id res chain seq x y z
N MET A 1 13.98 -8.39 -3.37
CA MET A 1 13.54 -7.49 -4.44
C MET A 1 13.17 -6.13 -3.88
N LYS A 2 13.25 -5.11 -4.72
CA LYS A 2 12.98 -3.75 -4.30
C LYS A 2 11.77 -3.21 -5.05
N VAL A 3 10.83 -2.61 -4.33
CA VAL A 3 9.68 -1.92 -4.92
C VAL A 3 9.62 -0.50 -4.41
N THR A 4 8.90 0.36 -5.12
CA THR A 4 8.71 1.75 -4.73
C THR A 4 7.26 1.97 -4.35
N VAL A 5 7.03 2.57 -3.18
CA VAL A 5 5.68 2.88 -2.70
C VAL A 5 5.50 4.39 -2.66
N ASP A 6 4.48 4.86 -3.36
CA ASP A 6 4.13 6.27 -3.39
C ASP A 6 2.77 6.44 -2.70
N TYR A 7 2.67 7.45 -1.86
CA TYR A 7 1.43 7.76 -1.14
C TYR A 7 0.85 9.05 -1.70
N LEU A 8 -0.44 9.06 -1.96
CA LEU A 8 -1.14 10.25 -2.44
C LEU A 8 -2.19 10.66 -1.44
N GLY A 9 -2.45 11.96 -1.39
CA GLY A 9 -3.47 12.52 -0.50
C GLY A 9 -3.01 12.65 0.93
N TYR A 10 -3.96 12.74 1.85
CA TYR A 10 -3.67 13.04 3.25
C TYR A 10 -2.83 11.97 3.96
N ILE A 11 -2.76 10.76 3.42
CA ILE A 11 -1.97 9.69 4.02
C ILE A 11 -0.49 10.06 4.11
N LYS A 12 0.00 10.88 3.19
CA LYS A 12 1.38 11.36 3.22
C LYS A 12 1.66 12.10 4.53
N GLY A 13 0.74 12.99 4.91
CA GLY A 13 0.89 13.74 6.14
C GLY A 13 0.75 12.87 7.38
N VAL A 14 -0.17 11.90 7.35
CA VAL A 14 -0.37 10.97 8.46
C VAL A 14 0.90 10.19 8.75
N LEU A 15 1.58 9.72 7.70
CA LEU A 15 2.79 8.93 7.83
C LEU A 15 4.07 9.76 7.93
N GLY A 16 3.98 11.04 7.63
CA GLY A 16 5.15 11.92 7.65
C GLY A 16 6.13 11.64 6.53
N VAL A 17 5.66 11.05 5.42
CA VAL A 17 6.52 10.76 4.27
C VAL A 17 6.42 11.90 3.26
N LYS A 18 7.54 12.27 2.67
CA LYS A 18 7.61 13.37 1.70
C LYS A 18 7.96 12.90 0.30
N GLN A 19 8.48 11.70 0.19
CA GLN A 19 8.96 11.13 -1.06
C GLN A 19 8.54 9.67 -1.14
N PRO A 20 8.49 9.09 -2.34
CA PRO A 20 8.24 7.65 -2.46
C PRO A 20 9.26 6.86 -1.66
N GLU A 21 8.81 5.75 -1.08
CA GLU A 21 9.67 4.88 -0.29
C GLU A 21 10.15 3.71 -1.11
N ASN A 22 11.44 3.39 -0.99
CA ASN A 22 11.99 2.16 -1.56
C ASN A 22 11.93 1.09 -0.48
N ILE A 23 11.25 0.01 -0.77
CA ILE A 23 11.02 -1.07 0.20
C ILE A 23 11.66 -2.35 -0.31
N GLU A 24 12.49 -2.95 0.54
CA GLU A 24 13.08 -4.26 0.25
C GLU A 24 12.11 -5.34 0.71
N LEU A 25 11.86 -6.31 -0.16
CA LEU A 25 10.99 -7.44 0.12
C LEU A 25 11.71 -8.73 -0.22
N LYS A 26 11.27 -9.81 0.40
CA LYS A 26 11.73 -11.14 0.01
C LYS A 26 11.12 -11.49 -1.34
N ASP A 27 11.82 -12.28 -2.11
CA ASP A 27 11.32 -12.79 -3.38
C ASP A 27 11.02 -14.29 -3.20
N PRO A 28 9.79 -14.75 -3.37
CA PRO A 28 8.60 -14.01 -3.85
C PRO A 28 7.87 -13.27 -2.72
N SER A 29 7.16 -12.22 -3.07
CA SER A 29 6.28 -11.52 -2.15
C SER A 29 5.00 -11.10 -2.87
N LEU A 30 3.93 -10.99 -2.09
CA LEU A 30 2.63 -10.56 -2.56
C LEU A 30 2.34 -9.15 -2.03
N VAL A 31 1.31 -8.52 -2.56
CA VAL A 31 0.88 -7.21 -2.05
C VAL A 31 0.61 -7.28 -0.54
N ARG A 32 -0.02 -8.38 -0.06
CA ARG A 32 -0.28 -8.51 1.38
C ARG A 32 1.01 -8.49 2.21
N ASP A 33 2.09 -9.04 1.67
CA ASP A 33 3.38 -9.03 2.37
C ASP A 33 3.95 -7.63 2.44
N LEU A 34 3.78 -6.85 1.37
CA LEU A 34 4.19 -5.46 1.37
C LEU A 34 3.44 -4.67 2.45
N LEU A 35 2.12 -4.88 2.57
CA LEU A 35 1.33 -4.18 3.58
C LEU A 35 1.81 -4.50 4.99
N VAL A 36 2.20 -5.75 5.25
CA VAL A 36 2.75 -6.13 6.55
C VAL A 36 4.04 -5.34 6.84
N VAL A 37 4.94 -5.26 5.85
CA VAL A 37 6.19 -4.53 6.00
C VAL A 37 5.93 -3.05 6.27
N LEU A 38 5.00 -2.45 5.53
CA LEU A 38 4.65 -1.04 5.73
C LEU A 38 4.02 -0.81 7.10
N ALA A 39 3.19 -1.74 7.56
CA ALA A 39 2.57 -1.65 8.89
C ALA A 39 3.63 -1.72 9.98
N GLU A 40 4.65 -2.56 9.82
CA GLU A 40 5.75 -2.64 10.77
C GLU A 40 6.59 -1.37 10.76
N LYS A 41 6.83 -0.82 9.58
CA LYS A 41 7.66 0.38 9.44
C LYS A 41 6.98 1.62 10.02
N HIS A 42 5.70 1.81 9.72
CA HIS A 42 4.98 3.03 10.09
C HIS A 42 4.14 2.89 11.36
N GLY A 43 3.88 1.67 11.80
CA GLY A 43 3.20 1.42 13.05
C GLY A 43 1.73 1.75 13.06
N VAL A 44 1.24 2.17 14.25
CA VAL A 44 -0.19 2.41 14.49
C VAL A 44 -0.83 3.39 13.51
N PRO A 45 -0.19 4.52 13.15
CA PRO A 45 -0.82 5.44 12.18
C PRO A 45 -1.17 4.78 10.85
N PHE A 46 -0.28 3.92 10.35
CA PHE A 46 -0.53 3.18 9.11
C PHE A 46 -1.69 2.20 9.30
N LYS A 47 -1.64 1.43 10.39
CA LYS A 47 -2.65 0.41 10.66
C LYS A 47 -4.04 1.02 10.78
N LYS A 48 -4.16 2.13 11.49
CA LYS A 48 -5.44 2.81 11.66
C LYS A 48 -5.96 3.41 10.37
N ALA A 49 -5.07 3.92 9.53
CA ALA A 49 -5.47 4.57 8.29
C ALA A 49 -5.88 3.56 7.21
N ILE A 50 -5.19 2.43 7.13
CA ILE A 50 -5.25 1.53 5.98
C ILE A 50 -6.11 0.30 6.21
N TYR A 51 -6.04 -0.29 7.41
CA TYR A 51 -6.75 -1.56 7.68
C TYR A 51 -8.13 -1.32 8.29
N GLU A 52 -9.06 -2.23 7.95
CA GLU A 52 -10.33 -2.28 8.65
C GLU A 52 -10.07 -2.63 10.12
N PRO A 53 -10.89 -2.13 11.07
CA PRO A 53 -10.69 -2.44 12.49
C PRO A 53 -10.61 -3.95 12.73
N ASP A 54 -9.61 -4.36 13.52
CA ASP A 54 -9.41 -5.76 13.92
C ASP A 54 -9.29 -6.73 12.75
N SER A 55 -8.76 -6.27 11.62
CA SER A 55 -8.66 -7.07 10.41
C SER A 55 -7.37 -6.73 9.68
N ALA A 56 -6.93 -7.64 8.81
CA ALA A 56 -5.83 -7.42 7.90
C ALA A 56 -6.33 -6.99 6.51
N ASP A 57 -7.62 -6.70 6.40
CA ASP A 57 -8.20 -6.28 5.13
C ASP A 57 -8.03 -4.77 4.94
N LEU A 58 -7.76 -4.40 3.70
CA LEU A 58 -7.63 -2.99 3.32
C LEU A 58 -8.99 -2.31 3.42
N LYS A 59 -9.02 -1.11 3.98
CA LYS A 59 -10.26 -0.35 4.04
C LYS A 59 -10.77 -0.07 2.63
N SER A 60 -12.09 -0.15 2.45
CA SER A 60 -12.71 0.15 1.16
C SER A 60 -12.52 1.60 0.73
N THR A 61 -12.12 2.48 1.66
CA THR A 61 -11.86 3.88 1.38
C THR A 61 -10.46 4.14 0.80
N TYR A 62 -9.68 3.09 0.58
CA TYR A 62 -8.36 3.21 -0.01
C TYR A 62 -8.25 2.46 -1.33
N ILE A 63 -7.47 3.02 -2.24
CA ILE A 63 -7.15 2.41 -3.52
C ILE A 63 -5.67 2.10 -3.55
N MET A 64 -5.34 0.94 -4.08
CA MET A 64 -3.97 0.55 -4.29
C MET A 64 -3.79 0.14 -5.74
N ALA A 65 -2.73 0.62 -6.37
CA ALA A 65 -2.42 0.28 -7.75
C ALA A 65 -0.98 -0.21 -7.85
N VAL A 66 -0.75 -1.17 -8.72
CA VAL A 66 0.58 -1.69 -9.03
C VAL A 66 0.85 -1.41 -10.49
N ASN A 67 1.87 -0.59 -10.76
CA ASN A 67 2.24 -0.20 -12.13
C ASN A 67 1.03 0.34 -12.93
N GLY A 68 0.18 1.12 -12.25
CA GLY A 68 -0.97 1.75 -12.90
C GLY A 68 -2.23 0.89 -12.97
N LEU A 69 -2.17 -0.36 -12.51
CA LEU A 69 -3.33 -1.24 -12.51
C LEU A 69 -3.90 -1.36 -11.08
N LEU A 70 -5.21 -1.21 -10.96
CA LEU A 70 -5.87 -1.36 -9.66
C LEU A 70 -5.84 -2.82 -9.23
N LEU A 71 -5.89 -3.07 -7.92
CA LEU A 71 -5.83 -4.44 -7.40
C LEU A 71 -6.96 -5.32 -7.94
N ASN A 72 -8.15 -4.75 -8.17
CA ASN A 72 -9.26 -5.54 -8.72
C ASN A 72 -9.07 -5.91 -10.18
N GLN A 73 -8.10 -5.30 -10.86
CA GLN A 73 -7.70 -5.69 -12.21
C GLN A 73 -6.57 -6.72 -12.18
N LEU A 74 -6.11 -7.03 -10.99
CA LEU A 74 -5.03 -7.98 -10.73
C LEU A 74 -5.60 -9.09 -9.83
N ASN A 75 -4.81 -9.59 -8.91
CA ASN A 75 -5.23 -10.66 -8.01
C ASN A 75 -5.41 -10.15 -6.57
N GLU A 76 -5.94 -8.93 -6.41
CA GLU A 76 -6.17 -8.30 -5.10
C GLU A 76 -4.91 -8.37 -4.24
N LEU A 77 -5.04 -8.71 -2.95
CA LEU A 77 -3.89 -8.78 -2.04
C LEU A 77 -2.93 -9.93 -2.35
N ASP A 78 -3.37 -10.87 -3.17
CA ASP A 78 -2.51 -11.99 -3.59
C ASP A 78 -1.76 -11.70 -4.89
N THR A 79 -1.78 -10.45 -5.35
CA THR A 79 -1.01 -10.04 -6.51
C THR A 79 0.48 -10.21 -6.23
N LYS A 80 1.16 -10.88 -7.13
CA LYS A 80 2.61 -11.09 -7.03
C LYS A 80 3.35 -9.82 -7.41
N LEU A 81 4.34 -9.48 -6.61
CA LEU A 81 5.20 -8.33 -6.87
C LEU A 81 6.49 -8.77 -7.54
N LYS A 82 7.12 -7.84 -8.27
CA LYS A 82 8.36 -8.08 -8.98
C LYS A 82 9.33 -6.94 -8.71
N GLU A 83 10.60 -7.19 -9.00
CA GLU A 83 11.63 -6.17 -8.90
C GLU A 83 11.23 -4.92 -9.67
N GLY A 84 11.32 -3.78 -9.01
CA GLY A 84 11.05 -2.49 -9.64
C GLY A 84 9.58 -2.10 -9.74
N ASP A 85 8.67 -2.91 -9.19
CA ASP A 85 7.25 -2.53 -9.22
C ASP A 85 7.02 -1.22 -8.48
N HIS A 86 6.09 -0.43 -9.03
CA HIS A 86 5.70 0.86 -8.46
C HIS A 86 4.29 0.75 -7.92
N ILE A 87 4.15 0.94 -6.62
CA ILE A 87 2.87 0.82 -5.92
C ILE A 87 2.42 2.22 -5.50
N ILE A 88 1.15 2.53 -5.76
CA ILE A 88 0.54 3.78 -5.32
C ILE A 88 -0.58 3.43 -4.34
N LEU A 89 -0.60 4.12 -3.21
CA LEU A 89 -1.62 3.97 -2.20
C LEU A 89 -2.27 5.32 -1.95
N MET A 90 -3.58 5.40 -2.11
CA MET A 90 -4.29 6.66 -1.98
C MET A 90 -5.71 6.46 -1.45
N PRO A 91 -6.25 7.45 -0.71
CA PRO A 91 -7.64 7.38 -0.29
C PRO A 91 -8.56 7.64 -1.48
N ILE A 92 -9.74 7.04 -1.44
CA ILE A 92 -10.79 7.36 -2.39
C ILE A 92 -11.35 8.71 -1.99
N VAL A 93 -11.31 9.66 -2.91
CA VAL A 93 -11.96 10.94 -2.70
C VAL A 93 -13.39 10.77 -3.19
N SER A 94 -14.34 10.75 -2.25
CA SER A 94 -15.73 10.74 -2.65
C SER A 94 -16.03 12.11 -3.23
N GLY A 95 -16.30 12.15 -4.52
CA GLY A 95 -16.75 13.37 -5.17
C GLY A 95 -18.14 13.69 -4.68
N GLY A 96 -18.17 14.43 -3.62
CA GLY A 96 -19.48 14.76 -3.06
C GLY A 96 -19.74 16.18 -3.09
#